data_00e9969cb6bac1e1eb46f4464d0bcd1c
#
_entry.id   00e9969cb6bac1e1eb46f4464d0bcd1c
#
_cell.length_a   1.000
_cell.length_b   1.000
_cell.length_c   1.000
_cell.angle_alpha   90.00
_cell.angle_beta   90.00
_cell.angle_gamma   90.00
#
_symmetry.space_group_name_H-M   'P 1'
#
loop_
_entity.id
_entity.type
_entity.pdbx_description
1 polymer ?
#
loop_
_entity_poly.entity_id
_entity_poly.type
_entity_poly.pdbx_seq_one_letter_code
_entity_poly.pdbx_strand_id
1 'polypeptide(L)'
;MSSTHVSSDTANETSRGSAVQMAIEVVVLPVSDVDRAKAFYYERLGWRLDVDAGGGDYRAVHLTPPGSSTSIIFGSGLTRDEPGSIDSILLAVDDIDAAREELLSRGVEVSEVFHDPNGGLGGGWHPGTEGRAPGHDPQRRSYGSYASFYDPDGNKWLLQELTERLPGRV
;
A
#
# COMPACT_ATOMS: atom_id res chain seq x y z
N MET A 1 13.46 32.47 -20.90
CA MET A 1 12.56 31.61 -20.13
C MET A 1 12.58 30.25 -20.78
N SER A 2 13.40 29.34 -20.24
CA SER A 2 13.56 28.00 -20.82
C SER A 2 12.58 27.06 -20.12
N SER A 3 11.55 26.65 -20.82
CA SER A 3 10.67 25.57 -20.38
C SER A 3 11.41 24.26 -20.51
N THR A 4 11.79 23.68 -19.39
CA THR A 4 12.29 22.31 -19.37
C THR A 4 11.09 21.39 -19.48
N HIS A 5 10.83 20.89 -20.68
CA HIS A 5 9.96 19.75 -20.90
C HIS A 5 10.62 18.54 -20.24
N VAL A 6 10.10 18.11 -19.12
CA VAL A 6 10.38 16.77 -18.62
C VAL A 6 9.57 15.81 -19.48
N SER A 7 10.20 15.26 -20.51
CA SER A 7 9.66 14.14 -21.25
C SER A 7 9.50 12.97 -20.28
N SER A 8 8.27 12.54 -20.07
CA SER A 8 7.97 11.26 -19.43
C SER A 8 8.20 10.14 -20.46
N ASP A 9 9.46 9.96 -20.86
CA ASP A 9 9.89 8.71 -21.48
C ASP A 9 9.99 7.66 -20.37
N THR A 10 8.85 7.14 -19.96
CA THR A 10 8.80 5.86 -19.28
C THR A 10 9.17 4.81 -20.31
N ALA A 11 10.46 4.58 -20.44
CA ALA A 11 10.97 3.50 -21.25
C ALA A 11 10.34 2.20 -20.76
N ASN A 12 9.55 1.57 -21.60
CA ASN A 12 9.13 0.19 -21.45
C ASN A 12 10.37 -0.68 -21.68
N GLU A 13 11.35 -0.58 -20.78
CA GLU A 13 12.53 -1.43 -20.82
C GLU A 13 12.11 -2.80 -20.27
N THR A 14 11.96 -3.74 -21.16
CA THR A 14 11.96 -5.17 -20.83
C THR A 14 13.14 -5.44 -19.90
N SER A 15 12.91 -6.12 -18.79
CA SER A 15 13.97 -6.43 -17.82
C SER A 15 15.19 -7.00 -18.52
N ARG A 16 16.30 -6.28 -18.48
CA ARG A 16 17.53 -6.68 -19.13
C ARG A 16 18.17 -7.82 -18.35
N GLY A 17 18.09 -9.02 -18.88
CA GLY A 17 19.10 -10.05 -18.65
C GLY A 17 18.88 -11.05 -17.54
N SER A 18 17.74 -11.12 -16.84
CA SER A 18 17.51 -12.26 -15.93
C SER A 18 16.59 -13.29 -16.59
N ALA A 19 17.10 -14.51 -16.78
CA ALA A 19 16.29 -15.65 -17.19
C ALA A 19 15.50 -16.26 -16.01
N VAL A 20 15.76 -15.80 -14.79
CA VAL A 20 15.08 -16.24 -13.56
C VAL A 20 13.98 -15.25 -13.21
N GLN A 21 12.76 -15.77 -13.08
CA GLN A 21 11.64 -14.98 -12.60
C GLN A 21 11.74 -14.77 -11.09
N MET A 22 11.57 -13.53 -10.65
CA MET A 22 11.54 -13.15 -9.24
C MET A 22 10.29 -12.33 -8.99
N ALA A 23 9.43 -12.78 -8.08
CA ALA A 23 8.24 -12.08 -7.66
C ALA A 23 8.32 -11.77 -6.15
N ILE A 24 7.68 -10.68 -5.73
CA ILE A 24 7.54 -10.41 -4.30
C ILE A 24 6.45 -11.34 -3.77
N GLU A 25 6.83 -12.25 -2.90
CA GLU A 25 5.91 -13.20 -2.27
C GLU A 25 5.30 -12.62 -0.99
N VAL A 26 6.16 -12.04 -0.15
CA VAL A 26 5.74 -11.56 1.17
C VAL A 26 6.52 -10.33 1.60
N VAL A 27 5.85 -9.43 2.30
CA VAL A 27 6.45 -8.26 2.95
C VAL A 27 6.30 -8.40 4.47
N VAL A 28 7.39 -8.26 5.21
CA VAL A 28 7.38 -8.31 6.67
C VAL A 28 6.88 -6.97 7.22
N LEU A 29 5.89 -7.04 8.11
CA LEU A 29 5.30 -5.87 8.74
C LEU A 29 5.66 -5.86 10.24
N PRO A 30 6.33 -4.81 10.74
CA PRO A 30 6.67 -4.71 12.15
C PRO A 30 5.44 -4.33 12.98
N VAL A 31 5.08 -5.21 13.92
CA VAL A 31 3.94 -5.02 14.81
C VAL A 31 4.34 -5.30 16.26
N SER A 32 3.71 -4.63 17.22
CA SER A 32 3.98 -4.84 18.66
C SER A 32 3.11 -5.92 19.27
N ASP A 33 1.93 -6.18 18.71
CA ASP A 33 0.96 -7.14 19.23
C ASP A 33 0.35 -7.91 18.05
N VAL A 34 0.67 -9.21 17.99
CA VAL A 34 0.28 -10.09 16.87
C VAL A 34 -1.23 -10.32 16.84
N ASP A 35 -1.89 -10.45 18.00
CA ASP A 35 -3.33 -10.65 18.05
C ASP A 35 -4.09 -9.39 17.64
N ARG A 36 -3.62 -8.22 18.06
CA ARG A 36 -4.19 -6.94 17.66
C ARG A 36 -4.03 -6.70 16.15
N ALA A 37 -2.86 -6.99 15.61
CA ALA A 37 -2.61 -6.89 14.18
C ALA A 37 -3.49 -7.86 13.38
N LYS A 38 -3.60 -9.11 13.83
CA LYS A 38 -4.48 -10.11 13.21
C LYS A 38 -5.95 -9.65 13.22
N ALA A 39 -6.45 -9.16 14.35
CA ALA A 39 -7.82 -8.64 14.43
C ALA A 39 -8.04 -7.49 13.44
N PHE A 40 -7.07 -6.62 13.26
CA PHE A 40 -7.18 -5.52 12.30
C PHE A 40 -7.21 -6.03 10.86
N TYR A 41 -6.23 -6.81 10.42
CA TYR A 41 -6.12 -7.24 9.02
C TYR A 41 -7.12 -8.33 8.64
N TYR A 42 -7.36 -9.30 9.50
CA TYR A 42 -8.28 -10.40 9.23
C TYR A 42 -9.73 -10.06 9.52
N GLU A 43 -10.04 -9.62 10.75
CA GLU A 43 -11.43 -9.41 11.16
C GLU A 43 -12.00 -8.09 10.63
N ARG A 44 -11.23 -7.01 10.69
CA ARG A 44 -11.69 -5.68 10.27
C ARG A 44 -11.53 -5.46 8.77
N LEU A 45 -10.34 -5.65 8.20
CA LEU A 45 -10.11 -5.46 6.76
C LEU A 45 -10.64 -6.64 5.92
N GLY A 46 -10.86 -7.81 6.51
CA GLY A 46 -11.36 -8.98 5.82
C GLY A 46 -10.34 -9.62 4.87
N TRP A 47 -9.04 -9.45 5.14
CA TRP A 47 -8.00 -10.07 4.34
C TRP A 47 -7.94 -11.57 4.57
N ARG A 48 -7.57 -12.34 3.55
CA ARG A 48 -7.48 -13.79 3.64
C ARG A 48 -6.35 -14.20 4.59
N LEU A 49 -6.68 -15.02 5.59
CA LEU A 49 -5.70 -15.63 6.48
C LEU A 49 -5.12 -16.88 5.79
N ASP A 50 -3.85 -16.82 5.44
CA ASP A 50 -3.16 -17.94 4.78
C ASP A 50 -2.46 -18.84 5.79
N VAL A 51 -1.82 -18.26 6.81
CA VAL A 51 -1.10 -18.98 7.85
C VAL A 51 -1.27 -18.27 9.19
N ASP A 52 -1.49 -19.02 10.24
CA ASP A 52 -1.30 -18.63 11.64
C ASP A 52 -0.65 -19.81 12.35
N ALA A 53 0.65 -19.75 12.49
CA ALA A 53 1.45 -20.84 13.02
C ALA A 53 2.47 -20.34 14.02
N GLY A 54 2.74 -21.16 15.02
CA GLY A 54 3.76 -20.87 16.00
C GLY A 54 3.67 -21.71 17.25
N GLY A 55 4.62 -21.53 18.14
CA GLY A 55 4.70 -22.16 19.44
C GLY A 55 5.87 -21.59 20.23
N GLY A 56 5.74 -21.55 21.56
CA GLY A 56 6.72 -20.89 22.40
C GLY A 56 6.83 -19.40 22.10
N ASP A 57 8.04 -18.93 21.85
CA ASP A 57 8.32 -17.51 21.56
C ASP A 57 8.19 -17.14 20.07
N TYR A 58 7.80 -18.09 19.23
CA TYR A 58 7.65 -17.87 17.78
C TYR A 58 6.19 -17.91 17.36
N ARG A 59 5.77 -16.92 16.59
CA ARG A 59 4.49 -16.93 15.87
C ARG A 59 4.62 -16.16 14.58
N ALA A 60 4.05 -16.69 13.50
CA ALA A 60 3.96 -16.06 12.20
C ALA A 60 2.53 -16.10 11.69
N VAL A 61 2.04 -14.95 11.26
CA VAL A 61 0.71 -14.77 10.66
C VAL A 61 0.88 -14.20 9.27
N HIS A 62 0.36 -14.89 8.25
CA HIS A 62 0.32 -14.46 6.87
C HIS A 62 -1.10 -14.06 6.49
N LEU A 63 -1.24 -12.91 5.85
CA LEU A 63 -2.50 -12.39 5.33
C LEU A 63 -2.32 -11.83 3.92
N THR A 64 -3.29 -12.10 3.05
CA THR A 64 -3.26 -11.61 1.68
C THR A 64 -4.42 -10.65 1.43
N PRO A 65 -4.15 -9.41 0.96
CA PRO A 65 -5.19 -8.50 0.52
C PRO A 65 -6.01 -9.08 -0.63
N PRO A 66 -7.31 -8.78 -0.75
CA PRO A 66 -8.12 -9.21 -1.88
C PRO A 66 -7.51 -8.80 -3.22
N GLY A 67 -7.38 -9.75 -4.13
CA GLY A 67 -6.82 -9.51 -5.47
C GLY A 67 -5.28 -9.40 -5.54
N SER A 68 -4.58 -9.52 -4.41
CA SER A 68 -3.12 -9.52 -4.39
C SER A 68 -2.55 -10.93 -4.50
N SER A 69 -1.39 -11.05 -5.17
CA SER A 69 -0.54 -12.25 -5.12
C SER A 69 0.56 -12.13 -4.07
N THR A 70 0.78 -10.94 -3.53
CA THR A 70 1.76 -10.67 -2.47
C THR A 70 1.06 -10.60 -1.13
N SER A 71 1.61 -11.27 -0.14
CA SER A 71 1.10 -11.30 1.23
C SER A 71 1.88 -10.35 2.15
N ILE A 72 1.32 -10.05 3.30
CA ILE A 72 2.07 -9.55 4.45
C ILE A 72 2.31 -10.68 5.44
N ILE A 73 3.39 -10.56 6.16
CA ILE A 73 3.70 -11.42 7.32
C ILE A 73 4.05 -10.55 8.52
N PHE A 74 3.50 -10.88 9.66
CA PHE A 74 3.93 -10.34 10.93
C PHE A 74 3.98 -11.44 12.00
N GLY A 75 4.68 -11.19 13.07
CA GLY A 75 4.83 -12.20 14.10
C GLY A 75 5.88 -11.83 15.15
N SER A 76 6.20 -12.78 15.99
CA SER A 76 7.20 -12.63 17.05
C SER A 76 8.60 -12.91 16.48
N GLY A 77 9.52 -11.95 16.61
CA GLY A 77 10.92 -12.13 16.23
C GLY A 77 11.23 -12.19 14.73
N LEU A 78 10.32 -11.74 13.87
CA LEU A 78 10.51 -11.78 12.42
C LEU A 78 11.34 -10.63 11.87
N THR A 79 11.36 -9.50 12.55
CA THR A 79 12.14 -8.31 12.17
C THR A 79 12.67 -7.60 13.40
N ARG A 80 13.70 -6.79 13.19
CA ARG A 80 14.24 -5.85 14.20
C ARG A 80 13.72 -4.43 14.02
N ASP A 81 12.89 -4.21 13.00
CA ASP A 81 12.30 -2.90 12.74
C ASP A 81 11.31 -2.55 13.86
N GLU A 82 11.26 -1.27 14.19
CA GLU A 82 10.33 -0.79 15.21
C GLU A 82 8.87 -0.95 14.73
N PRO A 83 7.97 -1.42 15.60
CA PRO A 83 6.55 -1.47 15.29
C PRO A 83 6.04 -0.12 14.79
N GLY A 84 5.27 -0.13 13.70
CA GLY A 84 4.73 1.10 13.12
C GLY A 84 5.71 1.90 12.25
N SER A 85 6.91 1.38 12.00
CA SER A 85 7.94 2.11 11.23
C SER A 85 7.74 2.11 9.72
N ILE A 86 6.80 1.35 9.19
CA ILE A 86 6.51 1.36 7.76
C ILE A 86 5.74 2.63 7.41
N ASP A 87 6.34 3.46 6.58
CA ASP A 87 5.74 4.73 6.19
C ASP A 87 4.91 4.67 4.90
N SER A 88 5.04 3.63 4.10
CA SER A 88 4.14 3.43 2.96
C SER A 88 4.21 2.01 2.39
N ILE A 89 3.09 1.32 2.42
CA ILE A 89 2.79 0.18 1.55
C ILE A 89 1.58 0.57 0.72
N LEU A 90 1.64 0.32 -0.59
CA LEU A 90 0.63 0.79 -1.53
C LEU A 90 -0.31 -0.34 -1.93
N LEU A 91 -1.60 -0.05 -1.85
CA LEU A 91 -2.69 -0.87 -2.38
C LEU A 91 -3.26 -0.17 -3.62
N ALA A 92 -3.19 -0.85 -4.75
CA ALA A 92 -3.83 -0.39 -5.97
C ALA A 92 -5.33 -0.70 -5.92
N VAL A 93 -6.14 0.31 -6.20
CA VAL A 93 -7.60 0.19 -6.29
C VAL A 93 -8.07 0.79 -7.60
N ASP A 94 -9.14 0.27 -8.18
CA ASP A 94 -9.73 0.77 -9.42
C ASP A 94 -10.71 1.93 -9.20
N ASP A 95 -11.29 2.02 -8.00
CA ASP A 95 -12.17 3.11 -7.55
C ASP A 95 -11.82 3.48 -6.12
N ILE A 96 -11.19 4.64 -5.95
CA ILE A 96 -10.71 5.07 -4.63
C ILE A 96 -11.84 5.50 -3.70
N ASP A 97 -12.93 6.02 -4.24
CA ASP A 97 -14.09 6.41 -3.43
C ASP A 97 -14.79 5.18 -2.86
N ALA A 98 -15.01 4.15 -3.69
CA ALA A 98 -15.57 2.88 -3.25
C ALA A 98 -14.69 2.16 -2.22
N ALA A 99 -13.38 2.13 -2.46
CA ALA A 99 -12.42 1.53 -1.52
C ALA A 99 -12.40 2.25 -0.17
N ARG A 100 -12.41 3.60 -0.21
CA ARG A 100 -12.47 4.42 1.00
C ARG A 100 -13.76 4.18 1.77
N GLU A 101 -14.90 4.16 1.09
CA GLU A 101 -16.21 3.95 1.70
C GLU A 101 -16.31 2.56 2.36
N GLU A 102 -15.78 1.53 1.72
CA GLU A 102 -15.73 0.20 2.32
C GLU A 102 -14.90 0.18 3.61
N LEU A 103 -13.72 0.78 3.61
CA LEU A 103 -12.88 0.84 4.80
C LEU A 103 -13.56 1.62 5.94
N LEU A 104 -14.19 2.74 5.64
CA LEU A 104 -14.97 3.50 6.62
C LEU A 104 -16.13 2.67 7.20
N SER A 105 -16.84 1.91 6.37
CA SER A 105 -17.92 1.04 6.80
C SER A 105 -17.45 -0.08 7.74
N ARG A 106 -16.19 -0.47 7.63
CA ARG A 106 -15.51 -1.45 8.50
C ARG A 106 -14.90 -0.81 9.76
N GLY A 107 -15.11 0.48 9.98
CA GLY A 107 -14.61 1.20 11.14
C GLY A 107 -13.12 1.55 11.07
N VAL A 108 -12.54 1.60 9.88
CA VAL A 108 -11.17 2.06 9.66
C VAL A 108 -11.18 3.56 9.43
N GLU A 109 -10.32 4.29 10.13
CA GLU A 109 -10.10 5.71 9.86
C GLU A 109 -9.28 5.86 8.58
N VAL A 110 -9.87 6.46 7.55
CA VAL A 110 -9.23 6.71 6.25
C VAL A 110 -9.22 8.21 6.00
N SER A 111 -8.10 8.72 5.50
CA SER A 111 -8.00 10.13 5.10
C SER A 111 -9.04 10.48 4.04
N GLU A 112 -9.32 11.78 3.88
CA GLU A 112 -9.94 12.26 2.64
C GLU A 112 -9.06 11.90 1.44
N VAL A 113 -9.67 11.80 0.26
CA VAL A 113 -8.93 11.62 -0.98
C VAL A 113 -8.05 12.85 -1.22
N PHE A 114 -6.83 12.63 -1.66
CA PHE A 114 -5.87 13.70 -1.94
C PHE A 114 -5.06 13.41 -3.21
N HIS A 115 -4.37 14.43 -3.70
CA HIS A 115 -3.47 14.34 -4.85
C HIS A 115 -2.21 15.20 -4.62
N ASP A 116 -1.23 15.09 -5.53
CA ASP A 116 -0.05 15.95 -5.51
C ASP A 116 -0.43 17.36 -6.01
N PRO A 117 -0.20 18.42 -5.21
CA PRO A 117 -0.51 19.79 -5.61
C PRO A 117 0.25 20.27 -6.85
N ASN A 118 1.38 19.63 -7.16
CA ASN A 118 2.20 19.92 -8.33
C ASN A 118 1.84 19.06 -9.55
N GLY A 119 0.79 18.25 -9.45
CA GLY A 119 0.34 17.39 -10.53
C GLY A 119 1.22 16.15 -10.77
N GLY A 120 2.10 15.83 -9.84
CA GLY A 120 2.93 14.63 -9.90
C GLY A 120 2.16 13.35 -9.58
N LEU A 121 2.50 12.25 -10.23
CA LEU A 121 1.90 10.94 -9.95
C LEU A 121 2.56 10.23 -8.74
N GLY A 122 3.54 10.86 -8.12
CA GLY A 122 4.25 10.36 -6.93
C GLY A 122 3.89 11.06 -5.62
N GLY A 123 2.95 11.99 -5.62
CA GLY A 123 2.66 12.84 -4.47
C GLY A 123 2.11 12.14 -3.23
N GLY A 124 1.64 10.90 -3.38
CA GLY A 124 1.20 10.08 -2.24
C GLY A 124 2.34 9.53 -1.38
N TRP A 125 3.58 9.63 -1.86
CA TRP A 125 4.76 9.03 -1.24
C TRP A 125 5.49 9.96 -0.26
N HIS A 126 4.99 11.16 -0.01
CA HIS A 126 5.56 12.06 0.98
C HIS A 126 5.38 11.49 2.40
N PRO A 127 6.37 11.69 3.28
CA PRO A 127 6.29 11.24 4.66
C PRO A 127 5.06 11.81 5.40
N GLY A 128 4.46 11.00 6.23
CA GLY A 128 3.31 11.42 7.03
C GLY A 128 2.14 11.87 6.17
N THR A 129 1.70 13.12 6.38
CA THR A 129 0.59 13.76 5.65
C THR A 129 1.02 15.00 4.85
N GLU A 130 2.32 15.18 4.66
CA GLU A 130 2.85 16.33 3.94
C GLU A 130 2.56 16.26 2.44
N GLY A 131 2.56 17.41 1.78
CA GLY A 131 2.45 17.53 0.32
C GLY A 131 1.12 17.07 -0.27
N ARG A 132 0.03 17.14 0.49
CA ARG A 132 -1.31 16.73 0.06
C ARG A 132 -2.15 17.93 -0.36
N ALA A 133 -2.73 17.86 -1.56
CA ALA A 133 -3.83 18.73 -1.97
C ALA A 133 -5.16 17.98 -1.86
N PRO A 134 -6.26 18.60 -1.36
CA PRO A 134 -7.52 17.90 -1.17
C PRO A 134 -8.21 17.53 -2.46
N GLY A 135 -8.84 16.36 -2.48
CA GLY A 135 -9.63 15.87 -3.58
C GLY A 135 -8.85 14.99 -4.57
N HIS A 136 -9.56 14.49 -5.55
CA HIS A 136 -9.00 13.67 -6.62
C HIS A 136 -8.02 14.46 -7.48
N ASP A 137 -7.12 13.76 -8.17
CA ASP A 137 -6.36 14.37 -9.25
C ASP A 137 -7.32 15.13 -10.19
N PRO A 138 -7.08 16.42 -10.47
CA PRO A 138 -8.03 17.25 -11.25
C PRO A 138 -8.39 16.69 -12.61
N GLN A 139 -7.50 15.91 -13.22
CA GLN A 139 -7.71 15.23 -14.49
C GLN A 139 -8.12 13.77 -14.34
N ARG A 140 -8.26 13.29 -13.11
CA ARG A 140 -8.58 11.91 -12.78
C ARG A 140 -7.65 10.88 -13.43
N ARG A 141 -6.36 11.23 -13.55
CA ARG A 141 -5.35 10.36 -14.15
C ARG A 141 -5.13 9.13 -13.28
N SER A 142 -4.88 7.99 -13.93
CA SER A 142 -4.39 6.80 -13.25
C SER A 142 -3.11 7.12 -12.46
N TYR A 143 -2.97 6.59 -11.27
CA TYR A 143 -1.89 6.89 -10.31
C TYR A 143 -1.94 8.27 -9.64
N GLY A 144 -2.94 9.11 -9.91
CA GLY A 144 -2.96 10.50 -9.45
C GLY A 144 -3.73 10.75 -8.15
N SER A 145 -4.60 9.84 -7.73
CA SER A 145 -5.45 10.01 -6.55
C SER A 145 -5.10 9.00 -5.46
N TYR A 146 -5.08 9.48 -4.22
CA TYR A 146 -4.63 8.72 -3.05
C TYR A 146 -5.59 8.87 -1.88
N ALA A 147 -5.56 7.89 -0.98
CA ALA A 147 -6.04 8.00 0.38
C ALA A 147 -5.12 7.17 1.30
N SER A 148 -5.11 7.43 2.59
CA SER A 148 -4.24 6.70 3.50
C SER A 148 -4.97 6.26 4.76
N PHE A 149 -4.50 5.16 5.33
CA PHE A 149 -4.91 4.70 6.64
C PHE A 149 -3.71 4.08 7.37
N TYR A 150 -3.87 3.87 8.67
CA TYR A 150 -2.84 3.30 9.53
C TYR A 150 -3.35 2.03 10.18
N ASP A 151 -2.44 1.07 10.38
CA ASP A 151 -2.71 -0.05 11.26
C ASP A 151 -2.62 0.37 12.74
N PRO A 152 -2.93 -0.53 13.69
CA PRO A 152 -2.90 -0.18 15.12
C PRO A 152 -1.52 0.25 15.65
N ASP A 153 -0.43 -0.14 14.99
CA ASP A 153 0.94 0.26 15.36
C ASP A 153 1.40 1.55 14.69
N GLY A 154 0.64 2.05 13.69
CA GLY A 154 1.00 3.24 12.92
C GLY A 154 1.70 2.95 11.60
N ASN A 155 1.77 1.70 11.13
CA ASN A 155 2.21 1.40 9.78
C ASN A 155 1.23 2.03 8.78
N LYS A 156 1.75 2.83 7.86
CA LYS A 156 0.94 3.57 6.89
C LYS A 156 0.70 2.77 5.62
N TRP A 157 -0.56 2.74 5.22
CA TRP A 157 -1.03 2.20 3.96
C TRP A 157 -1.54 3.31 3.06
N LEU A 158 -1.19 3.25 1.79
CA LEU A 158 -1.70 4.13 0.75
C LEU A 158 -2.64 3.36 -0.16
N LEU A 159 -3.82 3.89 -0.38
CA LEU A 159 -4.65 3.54 -1.52
C LEU A 159 -4.23 4.43 -2.69
N GLN A 160 -4.06 3.87 -3.87
CA GLN A 160 -3.82 4.61 -5.10
C GLN A 160 -4.77 4.14 -6.19
N GLU A 161 -5.47 5.08 -6.83
CA GLU A 161 -6.38 4.75 -7.91
C GLU A 161 -5.62 4.46 -9.20
N LEU A 162 -5.83 3.26 -9.73
CA LEU A 162 -5.26 2.79 -11.00
C LEU A 162 -6.39 2.38 -11.93
N THR A 163 -6.77 3.25 -12.84
CA THR A 163 -7.75 2.97 -13.90
C THR A 163 -7.09 2.34 -15.12
N GLU A 164 -5.84 2.68 -15.36
CA GLU A 164 -4.97 2.08 -16.36
C GLU A 164 -3.62 1.79 -15.74
N ARG A 165 -3.06 0.62 -16.02
CA ARG A 165 -1.73 0.25 -15.55
C ARG A 165 -0.67 0.67 -16.54
N LEU A 166 0.50 1.02 -16.02
CA LEU A 166 1.68 1.26 -16.85
C LEU A 166 2.02 -0.01 -17.66
N PRO A 167 2.56 0.16 -18.90
CA PRO A 167 2.96 -0.98 -19.72
C PRO A 167 3.89 -1.95 -18.98
N GLY A 168 3.65 -3.26 -19.16
CA GLY A 168 4.41 -4.31 -18.50
C GLY A 168 3.95 -4.67 -17.08
N ARG A 169 2.93 -4.02 -16.54
CA ARG A 169 2.28 -4.39 -15.28
C ARG A 169 0.97 -5.13 -15.55
N VAL A 170 0.83 -6.29 -14.96
CA VAL A 170 -0.38 -7.14 -15.02
C VAL A 170 -1.19 -7.01 -13.76
#